data_3a0ce459464d959631ac880da5d0d506
#
_entry.id   3a0ce459464d959631ac880da5d0d506
#
_cell.length_a   1.000
_cell.length_b   1.000
_cell.length_c   1.000
_cell.angle_alpha   90.00
_cell.angle_beta   90.00
_cell.angle_gamma   90.00
#
_symmetry.space_group_name_H-M   'P 1'
#
loop_
_entity.id
_entity.type
_entity.pdbx_description
1 polymer ?
#
loop_
_entity_poly.entity_id
_entity_poly.type
_entity_poly.pdbx_seq_one_letter_code
_entity_poly.pdbx_strand_id
1 'polypeptide(L)'
;LYPTTDGDSIIQVLNTKRPNILIILMEGFGGAFVEPLGGLPDVTPHFNRLSKEGIFFTNCYANSFRTDRGTVCTFSGYLGLPTASVMKIPAKSRTLPAIAEGLSKVGYKTDFLYGGDINFTNMKSYLLSTGYQRLTANTDFSLAEQTSNAWGVNDDITFEYLYNQLRNRKEEGPWHTAFLTLSSHE
;
A
#
# COMPACT_ATOMS: atom_id res chain seq x y z
N LEU A 1 21.52 -3.80 6.35
CA LEU A 1 22.34 -3.20 5.29
C LEU A 1 22.33 -4.16 4.12
N TYR A 2 21.66 -3.79 3.06
CA TYR A 2 21.62 -4.55 1.82
C TYR A 2 22.81 -4.07 0.97
N PRO A 3 23.62 -4.98 0.39
CA PRO A 3 24.66 -4.56 -0.52
C PRO A 3 23.98 -3.93 -1.74
N THR A 4 24.32 -2.69 -2.02
CA THR A 4 24.02 -2.08 -3.31
C THR A 4 25.04 -2.66 -4.30
N THR A 5 24.58 -3.41 -5.29
CA THR A 5 25.38 -3.71 -6.45
C THR A 5 25.46 -2.42 -7.27
N ASP A 6 26.66 -1.90 -7.44
CA ASP A 6 26.94 -0.85 -8.42
C ASP A 6 26.69 -1.43 -9.81
N GLY A 7 25.44 -1.36 -10.25
CA GLY A 7 25.06 -1.74 -11.59
C GLY A 7 25.36 -0.59 -12.53
N ASP A 8 26.23 -0.82 -13.49
CA ASP A 8 26.70 0.17 -14.48
C ASP A 8 25.63 0.66 -15.47
N SER A 9 24.36 0.23 -15.34
CA SER A 9 23.31 0.63 -16.26
C SER A 9 22.07 1.15 -15.53
N ILE A 10 21.81 2.44 -15.69
CA ILE A 10 20.53 3.05 -15.30
C ILE A 10 19.55 2.82 -16.45
N ILE A 11 18.55 1.98 -16.23
CA ILE A 11 17.44 1.80 -17.17
C ILE A 11 16.38 2.84 -16.86
N GLN A 12 16.13 3.75 -17.78
CA GLN A 12 15.03 4.70 -17.65
C GLN A 12 13.71 4.00 -18.01
N VAL A 13 12.89 3.68 -17.01
CA VAL A 13 11.56 3.05 -17.18
C VAL A 13 10.40 4.05 -17.16
N LEU A 14 10.64 5.29 -16.70
CA LEU A 14 9.63 6.30 -16.58
C LEU A 14 9.82 7.41 -17.62
N ASN A 15 8.73 7.90 -18.19
CA ASN A 15 8.71 9.01 -19.13
C ASN A 15 8.66 10.39 -18.47
N THR A 16 8.64 10.44 -17.14
CA THR A 16 8.63 11.66 -16.33
C THR A 16 9.52 11.52 -15.09
N LYS A 17 10.07 12.66 -14.64
CA LYS A 17 10.86 12.72 -13.39
C LYS A 17 9.99 12.79 -12.13
N ARG A 18 8.71 13.10 -12.27
CA ARG A 18 7.75 13.24 -11.16
C ARG A 18 6.44 12.49 -11.47
N PRO A 19 6.48 11.16 -11.54
CA PRO A 19 5.31 10.35 -11.82
C PRO A 19 4.30 10.43 -10.67
N ASN A 20 3.05 10.25 -10.96
CA ASN A 20 2.07 9.87 -9.94
C ASN A 20 2.39 8.47 -9.42
N ILE A 21 2.20 8.24 -8.13
CA ILE A 21 2.58 6.99 -7.48
C ILE A 21 1.37 6.38 -6.77
N LEU A 22 0.95 5.20 -7.22
CA LEU A 22 -0.06 4.39 -6.55
C LEU A 22 0.63 3.14 -5.99
N ILE A 23 0.52 2.93 -4.68
CA ILE A 23 0.97 1.70 -4.01
C ILE A 23 -0.27 0.96 -3.53
N ILE A 24 -0.45 -0.29 -3.97
CA ILE A 24 -1.53 -1.15 -3.50
C ILE A 24 -0.91 -2.28 -2.67
N LEU A 25 -1.24 -2.32 -1.38
CA LEU A 25 -0.93 -3.43 -0.49
C LEU A 25 -2.10 -4.41 -0.54
N MET A 26 -1.89 -5.57 -1.13
CA MET A 26 -2.93 -6.57 -1.31
C MET A 26 -2.93 -7.52 -0.10
N GLU A 27 -3.96 -7.41 0.75
CA GLU A 27 -4.16 -8.28 1.91
C GLU A 27 -4.39 -9.72 1.46
N GLY A 28 -3.79 -10.71 2.16
CA GLY A 28 -3.99 -12.12 1.91
C GLY A 28 -3.56 -12.63 0.51
N PHE A 29 -2.90 -11.79 -0.30
CA PHE A 29 -2.54 -12.10 -1.69
C PHE A 29 -1.20 -12.86 -1.77
N GLY A 30 -1.26 -14.16 -1.52
CA GLY A 30 -0.07 -15.04 -1.53
C GLY A 30 0.33 -15.52 -2.92
N GLY A 31 1.63 -15.80 -3.10
CA GLY A 31 2.19 -16.31 -4.36
C GLY A 31 1.55 -17.61 -4.86
N ALA A 32 0.94 -18.40 -3.97
CA ALA A 32 0.19 -19.60 -4.33
C ALA A 32 -1.02 -19.34 -5.26
N PHE A 33 -1.52 -18.10 -5.31
CA PHE A 33 -2.62 -17.68 -6.19
C PHE A 33 -2.13 -17.02 -7.50
N VAL A 34 -0.82 -16.83 -7.63
CA VAL A 34 -0.22 -16.09 -8.75
C VAL A 34 0.38 -17.06 -9.75
N GLU A 35 -0.35 -17.33 -10.84
CA GLU A 35 0.04 -18.28 -11.87
C GLU A 35 1.46 -18.04 -12.44
N PRO A 36 1.88 -16.79 -12.77
CA PRO A 36 3.25 -16.53 -13.21
C PRO A 36 4.37 -16.90 -12.21
N LEU A 37 4.02 -17.14 -10.94
CA LEU A 37 4.93 -17.64 -9.89
C LEU A 37 4.82 -19.16 -9.68
N GLY A 38 4.08 -19.86 -10.52
CA GLY A 38 3.79 -21.30 -10.36
C GLY A 38 2.62 -21.58 -9.43
N GLY A 39 1.78 -20.59 -9.13
CA GLY A 39 0.56 -20.73 -8.36
C GLY A 39 -0.60 -21.32 -9.16
N LEU A 40 -1.78 -21.37 -8.54
CA LEU A 40 -3.00 -21.94 -9.13
C LEU A 40 -3.39 -21.18 -10.41
N PRO A 41 -3.74 -21.91 -11.50
CA PRO A 41 -4.16 -21.29 -12.75
C PRO A 41 -5.53 -20.60 -12.60
N ASP A 42 -5.77 -19.59 -13.41
CA ASP A 42 -7.05 -18.87 -13.57
C ASP A 42 -7.58 -18.18 -12.29
N VAL A 43 -6.81 -18.10 -11.21
CA VAL A 43 -7.24 -17.43 -9.96
C VAL A 43 -7.10 -15.92 -10.08
N THR A 44 -6.03 -15.44 -10.73
CA THR A 44 -5.70 -14.02 -10.82
C THR A 44 -5.51 -13.54 -12.26
N PRO A 45 -6.53 -13.66 -13.16
CA PRO A 45 -6.35 -13.42 -14.59
C PRO A 45 -5.93 -11.98 -14.91
N HIS A 46 -6.45 -11.00 -14.18
CA HIS A 46 -6.08 -9.59 -14.38
C HIS A 46 -4.64 -9.31 -13.94
N PHE A 47 -4.21 -9.88 -12.82
CA PHE A 47 -2.83 -9.77 -12.36
C PHE A 47 -1.86 -10.47 -13.32
N ASN A 48 -2.22 -11.66 -13.80
CA ASN A 48 -1.47 -12.42 -14.80
C ASN A 48 -1.24 -11.60 -16.09
N ARG A 49 -2.25 -10.81 -16.50
CA ARG A 49 -2.12 -9.87 -17.62
C ARG A 49 -1.16 -8.73 -17.28
N LEU A 50 -1.37 -8.05 -16.13
CA LEU A 50 -0.53 -6.92 -15.72
C LEU A 50 0.94 -7.31 -15.54
N SER A 51 1.23 -8.53 -15.09
CA SER A 51 2.60 -9.03 -14.95
C SER A 51 3.38 -9.07 -16.27
N LYS A 52 2.68 -9.09 -17.41
CA LYS A 52 3.25 -9.06 -18.76
C LYS A 52 3.38 -7.64 -19.32
N GLU A 53 2.68 -6.69 -18.75
CA GLU A 53 2.62 -5.29 -19.21
C GLU A 53 3.60 -4.37 -18.45
N GLY A 54 4.11 -4.83 -17.29
CA GLY A 54 4.98 -4.07 -16.41
C GLY A 54 6.26 -4.81 -16.01
N ILE A 55 6.95 -4.29 -15.01
CA ILE A 55 8.10 -4.97 -14.39
C ILE A 55 7.56 -5.91 -13.31
N PHE A 56 7.78 -7.20 -13.48
CA PHE A 56 7.35 -8.23 -12.56
C PHE A 56 8.54 -8.79 -11.77
N PHE A 57 8.54 -8.57 -10.45
CA PHE A 57 9.58 -9.06 -9.56
C PHE A 57 9.23 -10.45 -9.05
N THR A 58 9.86 -11.48 -9.57
CA THR A 58 9.59 -12.89 -9.23
C THR A 58 10.17 -13.32 -7.87
N ASN A 59 11.16 -12.59 -7.36
CA ASN A 59 11.82 -12.84 -6.08
C ASN A 59 11.52 -11.74 -5.04
N CYS A 60 10.29 -11.22 -5.05
CA CYS A 60 9.83 -10.23 -4.09
C CYS A 60 9.00 -10.91 -2.99
N TYR A 61 9.42 -10.79 -1.75
CA TYR A 61 8.79 -11.43 -0.60
C TYR A 61 8.30 -10.39 0.41
N ALA A 62 7.12 -10.63 0.98
CA ALA A 62 6.65 -9.83 2.10
C ALA A 62 7.57 -10.03 3.31
N ASN A 63 7.95 -8.94 3.96
CA ASN A 63 8.84 -8.99 5.14
C ASN A 63 8.12 -9.48 6.41
N SER A 64 6.78 -9.58 6.39
CA SER A 64 5.97 -10.09 7.47
C SER A 64 4.63 -10.61 6.96
N PHE A 65 4.05 -11.54 7.69
CA PHE A 65 2.71 -12.09 7.46
C PHE A 65 1.59 -11.28 8.14
N ARG A 66 1.90 -10.19 8.85
CA ARG A 66 0.93 -9.33 9.53
C ARG A 66 0.87 -7.96 8.88
N THR A 67 -0.35 -7.47 8.68
CA THR A 67 -0.66 -6.20 8.02
C THR A 67 0.05 -5.01 8.66
N ASP A 68 0.02 -4.89 9.99
CA ASP A 68 0.66 -3.81 10.73
C ASP A 68 2.19 -3.75 10.53
N ARG A 69 2.84 -4.90 10.40
CA ARG A 69 4.28 -4.99 10.14
C ARG A 69 4.58 -4.78 8.66
N GLY A 70 3.79 -5.41 7.77
CA GLY A 70 3.93 -5.26 6.32
C GLY A 70 3.80 -3.81 5.88
N THR A 71 2.83 -3.09 6.44
CA THR A 71 2.63 -1.65 6.20
C THR A 71 3.87 -0.83 6.58
N VAL A 72 4.43 -1.05 7.77
CA VAL A 72 5.66 -0.34 8.20
C VAL A 72 6.86 -0.74 7.35
N CYS A 73 6.99 -2.02 7.00
CA CYS A 73 8.06 -2.47 6.12
C CYS A 73 8.01 -1.78 4.76
N THR A 74 6.82 -1.67 4.17
CA THR A 74 6.64 -1.06 2.85
C THR A 74 6.87 0.44 2.87
N PHE A 75 6.30 1.15 3.85
CA PHE A 75 6.32 2.62 3.82
C PHE A 75 7.52 3.23 4.52
N SER A 76 8.14 2.52 5.47
CA SER A 76 9.29 3.03 6.23
C SER A 76 10.58 2.24 6.02
N GLY A 77 10.56 1.15 5.25
CA GLY A 77 11.72 0.26 5.09
C GLY A 77 12.18 -0.40 6.40
N TYR A 78 11.30 -0.45 7.42
CA TYR A 78 11.64 -0.98 8.73
C TYR A 78 11.34 -2.48 8.80
N LEU A 79 12.29 -3.26 9.29
CA LEU A 79 12.15 -4.71 9.35
C LEU A 79 10.96 -5.17 10.20
N GLY A 80 10.22 -6.17 9.73
CA GLY A 80 9.16 -6.83 10.47
C GLY A 80 9.73 -7.72 11.58
N LEU A 81 9.71 -7.25 12.81
CA LEU A 81 10.18 -8.02 13.95
C LEU A 81 9.17 -9.14 14.31
N PRO A 82 9.63 -10.36 14.65
CA PRO A 82 8.73 -11.49 14.91
C PRO A 82 7.77 -11.27 16.07
N THR A 83 8.21 -10.59 17.13
CA THR A 83 7.51 -10.51 18.42
C THR A 83 6.67 -9.26 18.60
N ALA A 84 6.99 -8.16 17.91
CA ALA A 84 6.32 -6.88 18.12
C ALA A 84 6.21 -6.06 16.83
N SER A 85 5.11 -5.35 16.68
CA SER A 85 4.96 -4.33 15.65
C SER A 85 5.36 -2.97 16.21
N VAL A 86 6.29 -2.29 15.55
CA VAL A 86 6.69 -0.93 15.94
C VAL A 86 5.54 0.07 15.77
N MET A 87 4.58 -0.20 14.87
CA MET A 87 3.37 0.60 14.71
C MET A 87 2.59 0.75 16.02
N LYS A 88 2.57 -0.30 16.86
CA LYS A 88 1.90 -0.30 18.18
C LYS A 88 2.62 0.53 19.25
N ILE A 89 3.78 1.11 18.91
CA ILE A 89 4.59 1.91 19.81
C ILE A 89 4.76 3.32 19.21
N PRO A 90 3.77 4.22 19.35
CA PRO A 90 3.78 5.53 18.69
C PRO A 90 5.03 6.37 18.95
N ALA A 91 5.61 6.27 20.16
CA ALA A 91 6.84 6.96 20.50
C ALA A 91 8.04 6.56 19.62
N LYS A 92 8.02 5.36 19.05
CA LYS A 92 9.05 4.86 18.12
C LYS A 92 8.64 5.02 16.67
N SER A 93 7.39 4.66 16.32
CA SER A 93 6.94 4.66 14.95
C SER A 93 6.89 6.06 14.32
N ARG A 94 6.59 7.10 15.11
CA ARG A 94 6.52 8.50 14.64
C ARG A 94 7.88 9.08 14.18
N THR A 95 8.98 8.44 14.50
CA THR A 95 10.34 8.88 14.14
C THR A 95 10.92 8.10 12.96
N LEU A 96 10.16 7.15 12.40
CA LEU A 96 10.60 6.39 11.25
C LEU A 96 10.58 7.26 9.99
N PRO A 97 11.60 7.15 9.12
CA PRO A 97 11.51 7.72 7.79
C PRO A 97 10.36 7.06 7.02
N ALA A 98 9.73 7.78 6.10
CA ALA A 98 8.67 7.21 5.29
C ALA A 98 8.59 7.79 3.89
N ILE A 99 8.07 6.98 2.97
CA ILE A 99 7.86 7.37 1.56
C ILE A 99 6.98 8.62 1.47
N ALA A 100 5.87 8.67 2.20
CA ALA A 100 4.95 9.80 2.15
C ALA A 100 5.58 11.10 2.66
N GLU A 101 6.38 11.04 3.74
CA GLU A 101 7.12 12.21 4.22
C GLU A 101 8.14 12.70 3.19
N GLY A 102 8.91 11.80 2.61
CA GLY A 102 9.88 12.16 1.57
C GLY A 102 9.22 12.78 0.34
N LEU A 103 8.12 12.21 -0.12
CA LEU A 103 7.35 12.72 -1.26
C LEU A 103 6.68 14.07 -0.96
N SER A 104 6.11 14.24 0.23
CA SER A 104 5.47 15.53 0.60
C SER A 104 6.48 16.68 0.66
N LYS A 105 7.71 16.44 1.10
CA LYS A 105 8.80 17.43 1.10
C LYS A 105 9.17 17.93 -0.30
N VAL A 106 8.90 17.13 -1.33
CA VAL A 106 9.12 17.53 -2.73
C VAL A 106 7.81 17.86 -3.47
N GLY A 107 6.74 18.13 -2.71
CA GLY A 107 5.50 18.70 -3.23
C GLY A 107 4.47 17.69 -3.75
N TYR A 108 4.57 16.41 -3.38
CA TYR A 108 3.50 15.45 -3.62
C TYR A 108 2.34 15.65 -2.64
N LYS A 109 1.12 15.46 -3.12
CA LYS A 109 -0.05 15.25 -2.27
C LYS A 109 -0.10 13.76 -1.89
N THR A 110 -0.29 13.48 -0.60
CA THR A 110 -0.17 12.11 -0.08
C THR A 110 -1.47 11.66 0.57
N ASP A 111 -2.03 10.57 0.07
CA ASP A 111 -3.30 10.00 0.50
C ASP A 111 -3.13 8.53 0.90
N PHE A 112 -3.93 8.08 1.86
CA PHE A 112 -4.04 6.68 2.22
C PHE A 112 -5.51 6.27 2.25
N LEU A 113 -5.82 5.11 1.68
CA LEU A 113 -7.16 4.50 1.65
C LEU A 113 -7.11 3.12 2.29
N TYR A 114 -8.08 2.87 3.19
CA TYR A 114 -8.28 1.56 3.82
C TYR A 114 -9.76 1.35 4.15
N GLY A 115 -10.36 0.26 3.70
CA GLY A 115 -11.77 -0.06 3.99
C GLY A 115 -12.06 -0.47 5.43
N GLY A 116 -11.04 -0.71 6.27
CA GLY A 116 -11.18 -1.14 7.65
C GLY A 116 -11.05 -0.02 8.69
N ASP A 117 -11.04 -0.43 9.97
CA ASP A 117 -10.80 0.50 11.09
C ASP A 117 -9.32 0.94 11.12
N ILE A 118 -9.10 2.16 10.73
CA ILE A 118 -7.76 2.77 10.68
C ILE A 118 -7.14 3.00 12.06
N ASN A 119 -7.91 2.90 13.15
CA ASN A 119 -7.39 3.01 14.52
C ASN A 119 -6.79 1.68 14.99
N PHE A 120 -7.14 0.58 14.34
CA PHE A 120 -6.57 -0.72 14.65
C PHE A 120 -5.03 -0.67 14.61
N THR A 121 -4.39 -1.21 15.64
CA THR A 121 -2.91 -1.26 15.80
C THR A 121 -2.19 0.09 15.77
N ASN A 122 -2.87 1.22 16.03
CA ASN A 122 -2.36 2.60 15.92
C ASN A 122 -1.98 3.02 14.50
N MET A 123 -2.57 2.42 13.46
CA MET A 123 -2.27 2.70 12.06
C MET A 123 -2.47 4.18 11.73
N LYS A 124 -3.59 4.79 12.17
CA LYS A 124 -3.86 6.22 11.97
C LYS A 124 -2.73 7.11 12.48
N SER A 125 -2.27 6.85 13.70
CA SER A 125 -1.18 7.62 14.31
C SER A 125 0.12 7.49 13.51
N TYR A 126 0.44 6.26 13.07
CA TYR A 126 1.61 6.00 12.24
C TYR A 126 1.54 6.74 10.91
N LEU A 127 0.43 6.63 10.18
CA LEU A 127 0.26 7.23 8.86
C LEU A 127 0.36 8.77 8.90
N LEU A 128 -0.32 9.40 9.87
CA LEU A 128 -0.25 10.85 10.05
C LEU A 128 1.17 11.32 10.39
N SER A 129 1.85 10.62 11.31
CA SER A 129 3.21 10.98 11.72
C SER A 129 4.26 10.73 10.64
N THR A 130 3.96 9.90 9.64
CA THR A 130 4.86 9.56 8.54
C THR A 130 4.52 10.26 7.22
N GLY A 131 3.64 11.28 7.26
CA GLY A 131 3.48 12.23 6.16
C GLY A 131 2.29 12.03 5.26
N TYR A 132 1.34 11.14 5.58
CA TYR A 132 0.07 11.07 4.86
C TYR A 132 -0.83 12.24 5.27
N GLN A 133 -1.26 13.04 4.30
CA GLN A 133 -2.03 14.27 4.49
C GLN A 133 -3.54 14.01 4.56
N ARG A 134 -4.02 13.02 3.80
CA ARG A 134 -5.43 12.61 3.81
C ARG A 134 -5.53 11.11 4.05
N LEU A 135 -6.40 10.73 4.96
CA LEU A 135 -6.72 9.36 5.28
C LEU A 135 -8.20 9.12 5.00
N THR A 136 -8.50 8.08 4.24
CA THR A 136 -9.87 7.58 4.03
C THR A 136 -9.99 6.21 4.68
N ALA A 137 -10.97 6.01 5.52
CA ALA A 137 -11.18 4.79 6.28
C ALA A 137 -12.66 4.34 6.19
N ASN A 138 -12.99 3.22 6.83
CA ASN A 138 -14.36 2.70 6.84
C ASN A 138 -15.41 3.75 7.22
N THR A 139 -15.10 4.67 8.16
CA THR A 139 -16.02 5.72 8.62
C THR A 139 -16.36 6.78 7.58
N ASP A 140 -15.66 6.82 6.47
CA ASP A 140 -15.92 7.73 5.34
C ASP A 140 -16.93 7.15 4.33
N PHE A 141 -17.37 5.92 4.55
CA PHE A 141 -18.37 5.21 3.75
C PHE A 141 -19.72 5.15 4.46
N SER A 142 -20.79 4.87 3.73
CA SER A 142 -22.13 4.71 4.32
C SER A 142 -22.18 3.54 5.31
N LEU A 143 -23.10 3.56 6.26
CA LEU A 143 -23.26 2.48 7.25
C LEU A 143 -23.48 1.11 6.59
N ALA A 144 -24.19 1.05 5.47
CA ALA A 144 -24.40 -0.18 4.73
C ALA A 144 -23.11 -0.73 4.14
N GLU A 145 -22.26 0.14 3.60
CA GLU A 145 -20.96 -0.24 3.05
C GLU A 145 -19.97 -0.68 4.13
N GLN A 146 -19.98 -0.02 5.30
CA GLN A 146 -19.12 -0.37 6.44
C GLN A 146 -19.32 -1.80 6.94
N THR A 147 -20.48 -2.37 6.72
CA THR A 147 -20.85 -3.74 7.14
C THR A 147 -20.86 -4.74 6.00
N SER A 148 -20.35 -4.38 4.84
CA SER A 148 -20.29 -5.27 3.67
C SER A 148 -19.30 -6.42 3.84
N ASN A 149 -18.34 -6.29 4.76
CA ASN A 149 -17.40 -7.32 5.20
C ASN A 149 -17.31 -7.31 6.74
N ALA A 150 -16.90 -8.45 7.33
CA ALA A 150 -16.68 -8.55 8.78
C ALA A 150 -15.61 -7.56 9.31
N TRP A 151 -14.68 -7.15 8.47
CA TRP A 151 -13.58 -6.24 8.80
C TRP A 151 -13.79 -4.80 8.35
N GLY A 152 -14.86 -4.52 7.58
CA GLY A 152 -15.15 -3.17 7.07
C GLY A 152 -15.78 -3.16 5.68
N VAL A 153 -15.34 -2.25 4.84
CA VAL A 153 -15.84 -2.03 3.48
C VAL A 153 -15.16 -2.99 2.50
N ASN A 154 -15.92 -3.69 1.70
CA ASN A 154 -15.41 -4.59 0.67
C ASN A 154 -14.51 -3.90 -0.35
N ASP A 155 -13.58 -4.68 -0.92
CA ASP A 155 -12.58 -4.16 -1.86
C ASP A 155 -13.18 -3.69 -3.18
N ASP A 156 -14.26 -4.27 -3.68
CA ASP A 156 -14.97 -3.77 -4.87
C ASP A 156 -15.45 -2.32 -4.68
N ILE A 157 -16.02 -2.00 -3.52
CA ILE A 157 -16.47 -0.65 -3.16
C ILE A 157 -15.28 0.30 -3.02
N THR A 158 -14.22 -0.13 -2.31
CA THR A 158 -13.05 0.71 -2.09
C THR A 158 -12.22 0.91 -3.37
N PHE A 159 -12.17 -0.05 -4.27
CA PHE A 159 -11.57 0.11 -5.61
C PHE A 159 -12.36 1.09 -6.47
N GLU A 160 -13.69 1.03 -6.46
CA GLU A 160 -14.53 1.99 -7.17
C GLU A 160 -14.34 3.41 -6.60
N TYR A 161 -14.31 3.54 -5.28
CA TYR A 161 -14.00 4.82 -4.61
C TYR A 161 -12.64 5.35 -5.06
N LEU A 162 -11.59 4.53 -5.03
CA LEU A 162 -10.23 4.90 -5.46
C LEU A 162 -10.22 5.36 -6.92
N TYR A 163 -10.85 4.58 -7.80
CA TYR A 163 -10.94 4.93 -9.22
C TYR A 163 -11.59 6.29 -9.44
N ASN A 164 -12.72 6.54 -8.79
CA ASN A 164 -13.44 7.81 -8.87
C ASN A 164 -12.64 8.97 -8.28
N GLN A 165 -11.95 8.76 -7.17
CA GLN A 165 -11.06 9.74 -6.56
C GLN A 165 -9.93 10.13 -7.51
N LEU A 166 -9.26 9.17 -8.11
CA LEU A 166 -8.14 9.42 -9.02
C LEU A 166 -8.60 10.06 -10.33
N ARG A 167 -9.71 9.59 -10.90
CA ARG A 167 -10.28 10.13 -12.15
C ARG A 167 -10.75 11.58 -12.01
N ASN A 168 -11.35 11.91 -10.87
CA ASN A 168 -11.94 13.24 -10.63
C ASN A 168 -10.99 14.19 -9.89
N ARG A 169 -9.73 13.81 -9.73
CA ARG A 169 -8.74 14.63 -9.04
C ARG A 169 -8.51 15.94 -9.76
N LYS A 170 -8.76 17.06 -9.03
CA LYS A 170 -8.60 18.42 -9.55
C LYS A 170 -7.34 19.11 -9.02
N GLU A 171 -6.66 18.50 -8.08
CA GLU A 171 -5.45 19.04 -7.46
C GLU A 171 -4.30 19.04 -8.47
N GLU A 172 -3.65 20.19 -8.59
CA GLU A 172 -2.44 20.31 -9.42
C GLU A 172 -1.23 19.66 -8.73
N GLY A 173 -0.30 19.14 -9.55
CA GLY A 173 0.95 18.55 -9.10
C GLY A 173 0.89 17.04 -8.95
N PRO A 174 2.03 16.41 -8.65
CA PRO A 174 2.13 14.97 -8.49
C PRO A 174 1.47 14.51 -7.20
N TRP A 175 0.98 13.29 -7.21
CA TRP A 175 0.35 12.68 -6.05
C TRP A 175 0.92 11.29 -5.75
N HIS A 176 0.81 10.91 -4.49
CA HIS A 176 1.05 9.56 -4.00
C HIS A 176 -0.19 9.08 -3.25
N THR A 177 -0.76 8.00 -3.69
CA THR A 177 -1.86 7.33 -2.98
C THR A 177 -1.42 5.91 -2.61
N ALA A 178 -1.60 5.55 -1.35
CA ALA A 178 -1.46 4.17 -0.91
C ALA A 178 -2.84 3.59 -0.59
N PHE A 179 -3.07 2.36 -1.01
CA PHE A 179 -4.31 1.63 -0.78
C PHE A 179 -4.00 0.27 -0.15
N LEU A 180 -4.62 -0.02 0.97
CA LEU A 180 -4.59 -1.32 1.62
C LEU A 180 -5.92 -2.02 1.38
N THR A 181 -5.90 -3.18 0.75
CA THR A 181 -7.09 -4.01 0.53
C THR A 181 -7.49 -4.77 1.81
N LEU A 182 -8.69 -5.34 1.83
CA LEU A 182 -9.26 -5.91 3.04
C LEU A 182 -9.96 -7.25 2.83
N SER A 183 -10.65 -7.45 1.69
CA SER A 183 -11.64 -8.53 1.53
C SER A 183 -11.05 -9.95 1.63
N SER A 184 -9.76 -10.11 1.43
CA SER A 184 -9.05 -11.41 1.56
C SER A 184 -8.50 -11.66 2.97
N HIS A 185 -8.87 -10.84 3.96
CA HIS A 185 -8.46 -11.03 5.34
C HIS A 185 -9.27 -12.17 5.98
N GLU A 186 -8.58 -13.17 6.55
CA GLU A 186 -9.15 -14.34 7.23
C GLU A 186 -9.59 -14.03 8.66
#